data_7fd413593d2f5640d6453ace6329fdf2
#
_entry.id   7fd413593d2f5640d6453ace6329fdf2
#
_cell.length_a   1.000
_cell.length_b   1.000
_cell.length_c   1.000
_cell.angle_alpha   90.00
_cell.angle_beta   90.00
_cell.angle_gamma   90.00
#
_symmetry.space_group_name_H-M   'P 1'
#
loop_
_entity.id
_entity.type
_entity.pdbx_description
1 polymer ?
#
loop_
_entity_poly.entity_id
_entity_poly.type
_entity_poly.pdbx_seq_one_letter_code
_entity_poly.pdbx_strand_id
1 'polypeptide(L)'
;MLSKLVWLDTIHTMLDHICNFDWSIPQMALAFRGALRSVARRLQARSYADAPKGDEMALTFAAGNKVFFDKKIVKQVDVPSFSGAFGILPKHVPTLAVLRPGVVTVTENDGKQTKIFVSSGTVTVNDDSTVQVLAEEAHPLENLDRSAAQEALNKAQSELNSAANEKAKAEAAIAVEVAEEIVKAATA
;
A
#
# COMPACT_ATOMS: atom_id res chain seq x y z
N MET A 1 -29.94 -29.49 -18.84
CA MET A 1 -28.98 -29.96 -19.86
C MET A 1 -29.19 -29.24 -21.19
N LEU A 2 -29.61 -27.96 -21.19
CA LEU A 2 -30.04 -27.17 -22.37
C LEU A 2 -29.37 -25.81 -22.51
N SER A 3 -28.39 -25.47 -21.65
CA SER A 3 -27.74 -24.14 -21.65
C SER A 3 -26.35 -24.09 -22.32
N LYS A 4 -25.82 -25.20 -22.81
CA LYS A 4 -24.53 -25.27 -23.51
C LYS A 4 -24.60 -25.17 -25.02
N LEU A 5 -25.80 -25.34 -25.64
CA LEU A 5 -25.95 -25.30 -27.08
C LEU A 5 -26.13 -23.88 -27.64
N VAL A 6 -26.60 -22.94 -26.85
CA VAL A 6 -26.83 -21.54 -27.30
C VAL A 6 -25.54 -20.74 -27.43
N TRP A 7 -24.48 -21.14 -26.72
CA TRP A 7 -23.16 -20.45 -26.76
C TRP A 7 -22.32 -20.83 -27.99
N LEU A 8 -22.48 -22.02 -28.52
CA LEU A 8 -21.73 -22.46 -29.72
C LEU A 8 -22.23 -21.81 -31.00
N ASP A 9 -23.53 -21.56 -31.10
CA ASP A 9 -24.11 -20.92 -32.30
C ASP A 9 -23.75 -19.43 -32.40
N THR A 10 -23.56 -18.76 -31.26
CA THR A 10 -23.17 -17.34 -31.23
C THR A 10 -21.70 -17.13 -31.64
N ILE A 11 -20.83 -18.09 -31.35
CA ILE A 11 -19.40 -18.02 -31.73
C ILE A 11 -19.25 -18.32 -33.24
N HIS A 12 -20.07 -19.22 -33.79
CA HIS A 12 -20.01 -19.55 -35.22
C HIS A 12 -20.47 -18.39 -36.10
N THR A 13 -21.54 -17.69 -35.70
CA THR A 13 -22.00 -16.49 -36.42
C THR A 13 -21.05 -15.29 -36.34
N MET A 14 -20.26 -15.18 -35.27
CA MET A 14 -19.23 -14.15 -35.18
C MET A 14 -18.02 -14.47 -36.07
N LEU A 15 -17.64 -15.73 -36.22
CA LEU A 15 -16.50 -16.14 -37.06
C LEU A 15 -16.82 -15.99 -38.57
N ASP A 16 -18.04 -16.22 -39.00
CA ASP A 16 -18.45 -16.05 -40.42
C ASP A 16 -18.49 -14.57 -40.84
N HIS A 17 -18.71 -13.64 -39.91
CA HIS A 17 -18.61 -12.20 -40.20
C HIS A 17 -17.17 -11.68 -40.30
N ILE A 18 -16.21 -12.40 -39.76
CA ILE A 18 -14.77 -12.02 -39.82
C ILE A 18 -14.10 -12.55 -41.09
N CYS A 19 -14.61 -13.67 -41.66
CA CYS A 19 -14.01 -14.26 -42.86
C CYS A 19 -14.44 -13.61 -44.18
N ASN A 20 -15.47 -12.74 -44.20
CA ASN A 20 -15.97 -12.08 -45.42
C ASN A 20 -15.57 -10.61 -45.54
N PHE A 21 -14.53 -10.17 -44.82
CA PHE A 21 -14.01 -8.82 -44.96
C PHE A 21 -12.87 -8.81 -46.00
N ASP A 22 -13.22 -8.23 -47.17
CA ASP A 22 -12.33 -8.09 -48.33
C ASP A 22 -11.10 -7.25 -47.98
N TRP A 23 -9.92 -7.88 -47.89
CA TRP A 23 -8.65 -7.26 -47.58
C TRP A 23 -8.05 -6.57 -48.82
N SER A 24 -8.69 -5.52 -49.30
CA SER A 24 -8.01 -4.61 -50.24
C SER A 24 -7.13 -3.62 -49.41
N ILE A 25 -5.95 -4.08 -49.07
CA ILE A 25 -4.91 -3.27 -48.40
C ILE A 25 -4.13 -2.54 -49.50
N PRO A 26 -4.25 -1.18 -49.61
CA PRO A 26 -3.05 -0.40 -49.25
C PRO A 26 -3.29 0.92 -48.51
N GLN A 27 -4.51 1.35 -48.20
CA GLN A 27 -4.68 2.66 -47.54
C GLN A 27 -4.78 2.64 -46.00
N MET A 28 -5.13 1.52 -45.39
CA MET A 28 -5.18 1.41 -43.91
C MET A 28 -3.81 1.29 -43.24
N ALA A 29 -2.80 0.82 -43.94
CA ALA A 29 -1.46 0.64 -43.36
C ALA A 29 -0.77 1.98 -42.99
N LEU A 30 -1.13 3.08 -43.66
CA LEU A 30 -0.60 4.41 -43.34
C LEU A 30 -1.27 5.06 -42.12
N ALA A 31 -2.58 4.82 -41.91
CA ALA A 31 -3.31 5.34 -40.75
C ALA A 31 -2.91 4.63 -39.46
N PHE A 32 -2.65 3.30 -39.50
CA PHE A 32 -2.20 2.54 -38.32
C PHE A 32 -0.80 2.90 -37.88
N ARG A 33 0.10 3.28 -38.80
CA ARG A 33 1.47 3.74 -38.44
C ARG A 33 1.45 5.06 -37.66
N GLY A 34 0.48 5.95 -37.93
CA GLY A 34 0.30 7.20 -37.19
C GLY A 34 -0.27 6.99 -35.79
N ALA A 35 -1.26 6.10 -35.66
CA ALA A 35 -1.88 5.80 -34.37
C ALA A 35 -0.93 5.04 -33.41
N LEU A 36 -0.16 4.07 -33.90
CA LEU A 36 0.85 3.37 -33.11
C LEU A 36 1.98 4.27 -32.63
N ARG A 37 2.39 5.28 -33.43
CA ARG A 37 3.40 6.25 -32.99
C ARG A 37 2.90 7.18 -31.90
N SER A 38 1.61 7.56 -31.91
CA SER A 38 1.03 8.41 -30.87
C SER A 38 0.81 7.67 -29.56
N VAL A 39 0.44 6.39 -29.61
CA VAL A 39 0.30 5.54 -28.42
C VAL A 39 1.68 5.21 -27.83
N ALA A 40 2.67 4.87 -28.65
CA ALA A 40 4.05 4.65 -28.20
C ALA A 40 4.67 5.90 -27.55
N ARG A 41 4.38 7.10 -28.09
CA ARG A 41 4.81 8.37 -27.48
C ARG A 41 4.14 8.62 -26.11
N ARG A 42 2.87 8.23 -25.94
CA ARG A 42 2.19 8.37 -24.64
C ARG A 42 2.66 7.34 -23.60
N LEU A 43 3.10 6.17 -24.04
CA LEU A 43 3.66 5.15 -23.13
C LEU A 43 5.09 5.49 -22.69
N GLN A 44 5.86 6.22 -23.51
CA GLN A 44 7.20 6.71 -23.13
C GLN A 44 7.18 7.98 -22.25
N ALA A 45 6.03 8.63 -22.09
CA ALA A 45 5.89 9.83 -21.26
C ALA A 45 5.45 9.52 -19.81
N ARG A 46 5.66 8.32 -19.29
CA ARG A 46 5.81 8.14 -17.86
C ARG A 46 7.20 8.65 -17.51
N SER A 47 7.28 9.96 -17.32
CA SER A 47 8.46 10.54 -16.73
C SER A 47 8.66 9.91 -15.36
N TYR A 48 9.79 9.26 -15.16
CA TYR A 48 10.42 9.10 -13.86
C TYR A 48 10.88 10.50 -13.38
N ALA A 49 10.01 11.49 -13.51
CA ALA A 49 10.26 12.83 -13.05
C ALA A 49 9.76 12.86 -11.61
N ASP A 50 10.70 12.79 -10.74
CA ASP A 50 10.78 13.27 -9.38
C ASP A 50 11.49 12.27 -8.47
N ALA A 51 12.59 11.69 -8.97
CA ALA A 51 13.59 11.13 -8.06
C ALA A 51 14.17 12.30 -7.25
N PRO A 52 14.20 12.21 -5.91
CA PRO A 52 14.76 13.26 -5.07
C PRO A 52 16.22 13.53 -5.46
N LYS A 53 16.60 14.81 -5.55
CA LYS A 53 17.94 15.22 -5.95
C LYS A 53 18.87 15.18 -4.75
N GLY A 54 19.90 14.34 -4.81
CA GLY A 54 20.98 14.32 -3.82
C GLY A 54 20.65 13.57 -2.53
N ASP A 55 20.72 14.25 -1.38
CA ASP A 55 20.50 13.67 -0.05
C ASP A 55 19.03 13.83 0.43
N GLU A 56 18.10 13.94 -0.49
CA GLU A 56 16.68 14.06 -0.20
C GLU A 56 15.97 12.71 -0.30
N MET A 57 14.99 12.47 0.58
CA MET A 57 14.17 11.27 0.58
C MET A 57 12.71 11.65 0.42
N ALA A 58 12.05 11.08 -0.60
CA ALA A 58 10.63 11.30 -0.83
C ALA A 58 9.79 10.20 -0.17
N LEU A 59 8.92 10.59 0.74
CA LEU A 59 8.01 9.71 1.45
C LEU A 59 6.60 9.75 0.84
N THR A 60 6.07 8.58 0.53
CA THR A 60 4.65 8.36 0.29
C THR A 60 4.12 7.48 1.41
N PHE A 61 3.21 8.01 2.22
CA PHE A 61 2.59 7.26 3.31
C PHE A 61 1.08 7.28 3.13
N ALA A 62 0.54 6.12 2.85
CA ALA A 62 -0.89 5.92 2.65
C ALA A 62 -1.40 4.78 3.54
N ALA A 63 -2.63 4.92 3.98
CA ALA A 63 -3.39 3.89 4.64
C ALA A 63 -4.74 3.72 3.93
N GLY A 64 -5.45 2.63 4.19
CA GLY A 64 -6.74 2.36 3.58
C GLY A 64 -7.79 3.46 3.82
N ASN A 65 -7.64 4.18 4.92
CA ASN A 65 -8.54 5.27 5.33
C ASN A 65 -8.09 6.67 4.85
N LYS A 66 -6.78 6.90 4.67
CA LYS A 66 -6.25 8.23 4.38
C LYS A 66 -4.84 8.20 3.80
N VAL A 67 -4.52 9.17 2.93
CA VAL A 67 -3.14 9.48 2.52
C VAL A 67 -2.59 10.56 3.47
N PHE A 68 -1.49 10.27 4.15
CA PHE A 68 -0.83 11.19 5.09
C PHE A 68 0.25 12.02 4.41
N PHE A 69 1.07 11.38 3.59
CA PHE A 69 2.14 12.02 2.84
C PHE A 69 2.10 11.53 1.40
N ASP A 70 2.19 12.45 0.46
CA ASP A 70 2.31 12.15 -0.97
C ASP A 70 3.58 12.78 -1.51
N LYS A 71 4.60 11.95 -1.76
CA LYS A 71 5.93 12.34 -2.27
C LYS A 71 6.57 13.52 -1.51
N LYS A 72 6.30 13.63 -0.22
CA LYS A 72 6.87 14.71 0.60
C LYS A 72 8.32 14.42 0.92
N ILE A 73 9.17 15.44 0.78
CA ILE A 73 10.59 15.32 1.16
C ILE A 73 10.69 15.35 2.68
N VAL A 74 11.33 14.33 3.23
CA VAL A 74 11.53 14.13 4.67
C VAL A 74 12.98 13.80 4.98
N LYS A 75 13.39 14.06 6.23
CA LYS A 75 14.73 13.81 6.71
C LYS A 75 14.93 12.36 7.17
N GLN A 76 13.96 11.82 7.89
CA GLN A 76 14.04 10.48 8.48
C GLN A 76 12.66 9.92 8.69
N VAL A 77 12.52 8.60 8.55
CA VAL A 77 11.31 7.85 8.87
C VAL A 77 11.70 6.68 9.76
N ASP A 78 11.16 6.62 10.97
CA ASP A 78 11.34 5.50 11.89
C ASP A 78 10.11 4.61 11.82
N VAL A 79 10.32 3.33 11.55
CA VAL A 79 9.24 2.35 11.34
C VAL A 79 9.38 1.15 12.27
N PRO A 80 8.26 0.66 12.86
CA PRO A 80 8.24 -0.58 13.61
C PRO A 80 8.12 -1.76 12.64
N SER A 81 9.09 -2.65 12.63
CA SER A 81 9.07 -3.86 11.79
C SER A 81 9.13 -5.12 12.65
N PHE A 82 8.77 -6.27 12.06
CA PHE A 82 8.91 -7.57 12.72
C PHE A 82 10.35 -7.90 13.12
N SER A 83 11.34 -7.41 12.37
CA SER A 83 12.76 -7.58 12.70
C SER A 83 13.29 -6.60 13.76
N GLY A 84 12.43 -5.68 14.21
CA GLY A 84 12.79 -4.59 15.12
C GLY A 84 12.50 -3.22 14.49
N ALA A 85 12.49 -2.17 15.30
CA ALA A 85 12.36 -0.81 14.80
C ALA A 85 13.65 -0.36 14.11
N PHE A 86 13.52 0.30 12.95
CA PHE A 86 14.66 0.88 12.23
C PHE A 86 14.32 2.24 11.62
N GLY A 87 15.35 3.07 11.51
CA GLY A 87 15.25 4.39 10.89
C GLY A 87 15.72 4.38 9.45
N ILE A 88 14.94 4.99 8.57
CA ILE A 88 15.22 5.14 7.15
C ILE A 88 15.74 6.56 6.94
N LEU A 89 16.94 6.66 6.41
CA LEU A 89 17.61 7.89 6.02
C LEU A 89 17.74 7.95 4.49
N PRO A 90 18.01 9.11 3.89
CA PRO A 90 18.34 9.21 2.47
C PRO A 90 19.46 8.24 2.08
N LYS A 91 19.36 7.62 0.90
CA LYS A 91 20.29 6.59 0.40
C LYS A 91 20.36 5.32 1.25
N HIS A 92 19.28 5.02 1.98
CA HIS A 92 19.17 3.72 2.63
C HIS A 92 19.17 2.61 1.59
N VAL A 93 19.74 1.46 1.92
CA VAL A 93 19.72 0.29 1.04
C VAL A 93 18.29 -0.13 0.69
N PRO A 94 18.02 -0.55 -0.55
CA PRO A 94 16.71 -1.03 -0.93
C PRO A 94 16.23 -2.14 0.01
N THR A 95 15.07 -1.95 0.59
CA THR A 95 14.55 -2.83 1.64
C THR A 95 13.04 -2.98 1.50
N LEU A 96 12.55 -4.20 1.68
CA LEU A 96 11.14 -4.49 1.86
C LEU A 96 10.96 -5.07 3.27
N ALA A 97 10.12 -4.45 4.09
CA ALA A 97 9.81 -4.94 5.42
C ALA A 97 8.32 -4.91 5.71
N VAL A 98 7.88 -5.84 6.58
CA VAL A 98 6.52 -5.88 7.10
C VAL A 98 6.45 -5.10 8.39
N LEU A 99 5.47 -4.21 8.50
CA LEU A 99 5.23 -3.41 9.69
C LEU A 99 4.44 -4.23 10.71
N ARG A 100 4.85 -4.09 11.97
CA ARG A 100 4.08 -4.55 13.12
C ARG A 100 3.26 -3.38 13.71
N PRO A 101 2.25 -3.67 14.53
CA PRO A 101 1.54 -2.62 15.27
C PRO A 101 2.52 -1.72 16.03
N GLY A 102 2.36 -0.42 15.88
CA GLY A 102 3.25 0.54 16.54
C GLY A 102 3.21 1.94 15.95
N VAL A 103 4.15 2.78 16.36
CA VAL A 103 4.22 4.18 15.96
C VAL A 103 5.27 4.38 14.87
N VAL A 104 4.84 4.92 13.75
CA VAL A 104 5.72 5.46 12.70
C VAL A 104 5.99 6.92 13.02
N THR A 105 7.28 7.29 13.12
CA THR A 105 7.69 8.68 13.33
C THR A 105 8.31 9.23 12.06
N VAL A 106 7.73 10.29 11.54
CA VAL A 106 8.22 11.01 10.35
C VAL A 106 8.85 12.31 10.81
N THR A 107 10.14 12.49 10.57
CA THR A 107 10.87 13.72 10.85
C THR A 107 11.03 14.51 9.56
N GLU A 108 10.41 15.68 9.49
CA GLU A 108 10.50 16.60 8.36
C GLU A 108 11.84 17.35 8.37
N ASN A 109 12.18 17.99 7.26
CA ASN A 109 13.44 18.77 7.17
C ASN A 109 13.51 19.94 8.17
N ASP A 110 12.34 20.48 8.54
CA ASP A 110 12.21 21.55 9.56
C ASP A 110 12.40 21.04 11.00
N GLY A 111 12.64 19.75 11.19
CA GLY A 111 12.75 19.11 12.49
C GLY A 111 11.40 18.78 13.14
N LYS A 112 10.28 19.08 12.48
CA LYS A 112 8.95 18.70 12.95
C LYS A 112 8.80 17.20 12.90
N GLN A 113 8.33 16.61 13.99
CA GLN A 113 8.01 15.19 14.07
C GLN A 113 6.51 14.98 14.01
N THR A 114 6.09 14.11 13.11
CA THR A 114 4.71 13.64 13.02
C THR A 114 4.68 12.17 13.40
N LYS A 115 3.91 11.84 14.41
CA LYS A 115 3.78 10.48 14.93
C LYS A 115 2.42 9.91 14.52
N ILE A 116 2.42 8.75 13.89
CA ILE A 116 1.23 8.08 13.37
C ILE A 116 1.26 6.64 13.84
N PHE A 117 0.21 6.20 14.50
CA PHE A 117 0.03 4.79 14.85
C PHE A 117 -0.39 4.01 13.59
N VAL A 118 0.22 2.85 13.38
CA VAL A 118 -0.13 1.89 12.30
C VAL A 118 -0.51 0.55 12.90
N SER A 119 -1.50 -0.12 12.32
CA SER A 119 -1.92 -1.46 12.74
C SER A 119 -1.00 -2.54 12.17
N SER A 120 -0.81 -2.50 10.85
CA SER A 120 0.02 -3.40 10.07
C SER A 120 0.25 -2.80 8.68
N GLY A 121 1.15 -3.39 7.91
CA GLY A 121 1.41 -2.91 6.57
C GLY A 121 2.76 -3.33 6.03
N THR A 122 3.20 -2.62 5.01
CA THR A 122 4.50 -2.84 4.37
C THR A 122 5.22 -1.52 4.16
N VAL A 123 6.53 -1.56 4.29
CA VAL A 123 7.41 -0.45 3.90
C VAL A 123 8.35 -0.92 2.81
N THR A 124 8.45 -0.12 1.75
CA THR A 124 9.37 -0.34 0.63
C THR A 124 10.31 0.85 0.53
N VAL A 125 11.59 0.59 0.59
CA VAL A 125 12.65 1.56 0.33
C VAL A 125 13.27 1.22 -1.01
N ASN A 126 13.28 2.18 -1.93
CA ASN A 126 13.86 2.02 -3.25
C ASN A 126 15.28 2.62 -3.29
N ASP A 127 16.05 2.24 -4.32
CA ASP A 127 17.41 2.72 -4.57
C ASP A 127 17.49 4.21 -4.96
N ASP A 128 16.39 4.76 -5.46
CA ASP A 128 16.23 6.18 -5.80
C ASP A 128 15.92 7.08 -4.60
N SER A 129 16.05 6.58 -3.35
CA SER A 129 15.68 7.26 -2.11
C SER A 129 14.19 7.59 -1.98
N THR A 130 13.32 6.89 -2.70
CA THR A 130 11.88 6.94 -2.45
C THR A 130 11.47 5.89 -1.44
N VAL A 131 10.62 6.28 -0.49
CA VAL A 131 10.08 5.41 0.56
C VAL A 131 8.57 5.37 0.44
N GLN A 132 8.02 4.16 0.42
CA GLN A 132 6.58 3.93 0.37
C GLN A 132 6.17 3.14 1.61
N VAL A 133 5.28 3.73 2.40
CA VAL A 133 4.64 3.10 3.56
C VAL A 133 3.18 2.89 3.22
N LEU A 134 2.77 1.63 3.17
CA LEU A 134 1.38 1.23 2.97
C LEU A 134 0.89 0.53 4.23
N ALA A 135 0.02 1.20 4.97
CA ALA A 135 -0.61 0.65 6.16
C ALA A 135 -2.05 0.20 5.86
N GLU A 136 -2.53 -0.83 6.55
CA GLU A 136 -3.93 -1.21 6.48
C GLU A 136 -4.80 -0.14 7.13
N GLU A 137 -4.43 0.24 8.36
CA GLU A 137 -5.04 1.36 9.08
C GLU A 137 -3.96 2.22 9.73
N ALA A 138 -4.17 3.53 9.74
CA ALA A 138 -3.28 4.45 10.40
C ALA A 138 -4.06 5.64 10.98
N HIS A 139 -3.67 6.05 12.20
CA HIS A 139 -4.27 7.16 12.92
C HIS A 139 -3.21 8.06 13.57
N PRO A 140 -3.37 9.38 13.52
CA PRO A 140 -2.50 10.29 14.29
C PRO A 140 -2.61 9.97 15.79
N LEU A 141 -1.48 10.07 16.52
CA LEU A 141 -1.49 9.82 17.97
C LEU A 141 -2.45 10.70 18.74
N GLU A 142 -2.64 11.93 18.25
CA GLU A 142 -3.56 12.91 18.87
C GLU A 142 -5.03 12.42 18.93
N ASN A 143 -5.41 11.48 18.09
CA ASN A 143 -6.75 10.92 18.01
C ASN A 143 -6.94 9.66 18.88
N LEU A 144 -5.88 9.18 19.55
CA LEU A 144 -5.96 7.99 20.38
C LEU A 144 -6.40 8.37 21.81
N ASP A 145 -7.50 7.75 22.25
CA ASP A 145 -7.98 7.88 23.62
C ASP A 145 -7.39 6.75 24.48
N ARG A 146 -6.65 7.17 25.52
CA ARG A 146 -6.02 6.25 26.47
C ARG A 146 -7.04 5.38 27.22
N SER A 147 -8.18 5.94 27.59
CA SER A 147 -9.21 5.19 28.35
C SER A 147 -9.83 4.11 27.49
N ALA A 148 -10.18 4.44 26.25
CA ALA A 148 -10.70 3.48 25.27
C ALA A 148 -9.67 2.41 24.92
N ALA A 149 -8.39 2.77 24.79
CA ALA A 149 -7.31 1.81 24.55
C ALA A 149 -7.18 0.80 25.70
N GLN A 150 -7.26 1.26 26.96
CA GLN A 150 -7.20 0.38 28.12
C GLN A 150 -8.43 -0.55 28.21
N GLU A 151 -9.61 -0.06 27.89
CA GLU A 151 -10.82 -0.89 27.82
C GLU A 151 -10.70 -1.96 26.73
N ALA A 152 -10.19 -1.60 25.55
CA ALA A 152 -9.95 -2.53 24.46
C ALA A 152 -8.95 -3.63 24.87
N LEU A 153 -7.88 -3.26 25.57
CA LEU A 153 -6.91 -4.23 26.10
C LEU A 153 -7.55 -5.22 27.10
N ASN A 154 -8.32 -4.72 28.05
CA ASN A 154 -9.01 -5.55 29.03
C ASN A 154 -10.00 -6.50 28.37
N LYS A 155 -10.71 -6.02 27.34
CA LYS A 155 -11.62 -6.85 26.54
C LYS A 155 -10.89 -7.96 25.80
N ALA A 156 -9.82 -7.61 25.08
CA ALA A 156 -9.01 -8.58 24.35
C ALA A 156 -8.41 -9.66 25.27
N GLN A 157 -7.93 -9.28 26.45
CA GLN A 157 -7.43 -10.23 27.47
C GLN A 157 -8.54 -11.16 27.98
N SER A 158 -9.75 -10.65 28.18
CA SER A 158 -10.91 -11.46 28.57
C SER A 158 -11.28 -12.46 27.48
N GLU A 159 -11.27 -12.04 26.22
CA GLU A 159 -11.53 -12.90 25.07
C GLU A 159 -10.47 -13.99 24.92
N LEU A 160 -9.20 -13.66 25.14
CA LEU A 160 -8.09 -14.64 25.14
C LEU A 160 -8.29 -15.72 26.21
N ASN A 161 -8.71 -15.33 27.42
CA ASN A 161 -8.94 -16.25 28.52
C ASN A 161 -10.18 -17.14 28.33
N SER A 162 -11.19 -16.64 27.59
CA SER A 162 -12.44 -17.36 27.33
C SER A 162 -12.46 -18.13 26.01
N ALA A 163 -11.41 -18.03 25.20
CA ALA A 163 -11.34 -18.65 23.89
C ALA A 163 -11.39 -20.18 23.97
N ALA A 164 -12.43 -20.79 23.41
CA ALA A 164 -12.66 -22.22 23.41
C ALA A 164 -11.89 -22.98 22.33
N ASN A 165 -11.56 -22.31 21.23
CA ASN A 165 -10.92 -22.89 20.05
C ASN A 165 -9.51 -22.34 19.86
N GLU A 166 -8.60 -23.14 19.30
CA GLU A 166 -7.23 -22.74 19.01
C GLU A 166 -7.18 -21.51 18.04
N LYS A 167 -8.08 -21.47 17.05
CA LYS A 167 -8.22 -20.32 16.13
C LYS A 167 -8.64 -19.06 16.88
N ALA A 168 -9.68 -19.11 17.70
CA ALA A 168 -10.14 -17.98 18.49
C ALA A 168 -9.06 -17.50 19.48
N LYS A 169 -8.27 -18.41 20.02
CA LYS A 169 -7.14 -18.08 20.90
C LYS A 169 -6.04 -17.34 20.15
N ALA A 170 -5.72 -17.75 18.91
CA ALA A 170 -4.74 -17.06 18.09
C ALA A 170 -5.22 -15.66 17.68
N GLU A 171 -6.49 -15.51 17.29
CA GLU A 171 -7.09 -14.21 16.96
C GLU A 171 -7.08 -13.26 18.17
N ALA A 172 -7.46 -13.76 19.35
CA ALA A 172 -7.45 -12.99 20.59
C ALA A 172 -6.02 -12.60 21.02
N ALA A 173 -5.02 -13.47 20.80
CA ALA A 173 -3.63 -13.15 21.10
C ALA A 173 -3.12 -11.97 20.24
N ILE A 174 -3.46 -11.96 18.94
CA ILE A 174 -3.13 -10.84 18.04
C ILE A 174 -3.84 -9.55 18.52
N ALA A 175 -5.11 -9.64 18.90
CA ALA A 175 -5.86 -8.49 19.41
C ALA A 175 -5.24 -7.91 20.69
N VAL A 176 -4.70 -8.74 21.58
CA VAL A 176 -3.99 -8.30 22.79
C VAL A 176 -2.69 -7.57 22.40
N GLU A 177 -1.89 -8.13 21.49
CA GLU A 177 -0.65 -7.49 21.02
C GLU A 177 -0.91 -6.08 20.43
N VAL A 178 -1.92 -5.96 19.57
CA VAL A 178 -2.32 -4.67 18.99
C VAL A 178 -2.78 -3.69 20.08
N ALA A 179 -3.63 -4.14 21.01
CA ALA A 179 -4.16 -3.29 22.07
C ALA A 179 -3.05 -2.80 23.03
N GLU A 180 -2.04 -3.62 23.33
CA GLU A 180 -0.88 -3.22 24.13
C GLU A 180 -0.07 -2.12 23.44
N GLU A 181 0.16 -2.24 22.15
CA GLU A 181 0.89 -1.21 21.39
C GLU A 181 0.08 0.10 21.26
N ILE A 182 -1.27 0.01 21.17
CA ILE A 182 -2.14 1.21 21.20
C ILE A 182 -2.03 1.91 22.56
N VAL A 183 -2.07 1.17 23.67
CA VAL A 183 -1.93 1.74 25.02
C VAL A 183 -0.56 2.41 25.20
N LYS A 184 0.52 1.80 24.70
CA LYS A 184 1.86 2.39 24.72
C LYS A 184 1.88 3.69 23.88
N ALA A 185 1.30 3.67 22.68
CA ALA A 185 1.23 4.82 21.79
C ALA A 185 0.44 5.97 22.43
N ALA A 186 -0.70 5.68 23.08
CA ALA A 186 -1.54 6.68 23.74
C ALA A 186 -0.91 7.25 25.03
N THR A 187 0.19 6.68 25.52
CA THR A 187 0.93 7.15 26.71
C THR A 187 2.24 7.85 26.38
N ALA A 188 2.70 7.78 25.13
CA ALA A 188 3.96 8.38 24.64
C ALA A 188 3.78 9.83 24.21
#